data_d7214d17cf8d9d6268f254baaf1cede6
#
_entry.id   d7214d17cf8d9d6268f254baaf1cede6
#
_cell.length_a   1.000
_cell.length_b   1.000
_cell.length_c   1.000
_cell.angle_alpha   90.00
_cell.angle_beta   90.00
_cell.angle_gamma   90.00
#
_symmetry.space_group_name_H-M   'P 1'
#
loop_
_entity.id
_entity.type
_entity.pdbx_description
1 polymer ?
#
loop_
_entity_poly.entity_id
_entity_poly.type
_entity_poly.pdbx_seq_one_letter_code
_entity_poly.pdbx_strand_id
1 'polypeptide(L)'
;AGIQTASNGAVSADAQEEYDAAMTEYRQKKADYDAAVRQYKLDTTSNEQAQAYTQKALEDAQTYAAHSMLSNLDAHNVWTARADLYIKTNYQIMPGSVYQNPDNTSAVVQAYANLLVNGDAMDKAADALKLQARFLREVVTAEPVQNANGTYSGLLTLRVNAADQNSAEKILNELLGHLDEVQASISAAIGSHTVATVAQSCSCIVSTDLLAQQQAQSDNIAALQTQMQTLQAAREQLDETY
;
A
#
# COMPACT_ATOMS: atom_id res chain seq x y z
N ALA A 1 -68.21 -73.78 -0.63
CA ALA A 1 -67.60 -72.47 -0.91
C ALA A 1 -66.73 -72.12 0.28
N GLY A 2 -65.40 -72.31 0.13
CA GLY A 2 -64.44 -71.99 1.14
C GLY A 2 -63.79 -70.61 0.74
N ILE A 3 -63.98 -69.63 1.57
CA ILE A 3 -63.29 -68.32 1.48
C ILE A 3 -61.93 -68.51 2.09
N GLN A 4 -60.89 -68.56 1.27
CA GLN A 4 -59.50 -68.37 1.75
C GLN A 4 -59.29 -66.88 2.12
N THR A 5 -59.29 -66.63 3.40
CA THR A 5 -58.75 -65.33 3.91
C THR A 5 -57.28 -65.39 3.72
N ALA A 6 -56.75 -64.46 2.84
CA ALA A 6 -55.33 -64.19 2.77
C ALA A 6 -54.87 -63.65 4.11
N SER A 7 -54.03 -64.42 4.80
CA SER A 7 -53.31 -63.89 5.99
C SER A 7 -52.39 -62.84 5.52
N ASN A 8 -52.64 -61.59 5.91
CA ASN A 8 -51.62 -60.53 5.92
C ASN A 8 -50.50 -61.06 6.81
N GLY A 9 -49.37 -61.42 6.18
CA GLY A 9 -48.21 -61.87 6.91
C GLY A 9 -47.75 -60.73 7.84
N ALA A 10 -47.91 -60.91 9.14
CA ALA A 10 -47.27 -60.05 10.13
C ALA A 10 -45.77 -60.14 9.89
N VAL A 11 -45.16 -59.05 9.60
CA VAL A 11 -43.69 -58.90 9.55
C VAL A 11 -43.20 -59.45 10.88
N SER A 12 -42.21 -60.36 10.90
CA SER A 12 -41.65 -60.88 12.14
C SER A 12 -41.00 -59.76 12.90
N ALA A 13 -40.99 -59.75 14.24
CA ALA A 13 -40.34 -58.73 15.07
C ALA A 13 -38.88 -58.51 14.67
N ASP A 14 -38.19 -59.61 14.31
CA ASP A 14 -36.80 -59.58 13.87
C ASP A 14 -36.65 -58.86 12.52
N ALA A 15 -37.52 -59.01 11.56
CA ALA A 15 -37.49 -58.30 10.28
C ALA A 15 -37.85 -56.85 10.44
N GLN A 16 -38.66 -56.46 11.40
CA GLN A 16 -38.92 -55.03 11.73
C GLN A 16 -37.74 -54.42 12.37
N GLU A 17 -37.05 -55.11 13.28
CA GLU A 17 -35.83 -54.60 13.95
C GLU A 17 -34.68 -54.41 12.95
N GLU A 18 -34.48 -55.37 12.02
CA GLU A 18 -33.49 -55.21 10.94
C GLU A 18 -33.83 -54.03 10.02
N TYR A 19 -35.08 -53.80 9.68
CA TYR A 19 -35.51 -52.66 8.87
C TYR A 19 -35.26 -51.34 9.61
N ASP A 20 -35.61 -51.23 10.88
CA ASP A 20 -35.43 -50.03 11.67
C ASP A 20 -33.93 -49.72 11.87
N ALA A 21 -33.09 -50.74 12.06
CA ALA A 21 -31.64 -50.60 12.11
C ALA A 21 -31.08 -50.11 10.78
N ALA A 22 -31.49 -50.72 9.65
CA ALA A 22 -31.06 -50.29 8.32
C ALA A 22 -31.52 -48.86 7.97
N MET A 23 -32.73 -48.48 8.39
CA MET A 23 -33.25 -47.14 8.22
C MET A 23 -32.49 -46.11 9.06
N THR A 24 -32.06 -46.49 10.25
CA THR A 24 -31.25 -45.63 11.13
C THR A 24 -29.86 -45.40 10.52
N GLU A 25 -29.22 -46.49 10.04
CA GLU A 25 -27.93 -46.38 9.34
C GLU A 25 -28.02 -45.54 8.08
N TYR A 26 -29.08 -45.74 7.29
CA TYR A 26 -29.33 -44.93 6.08
C TYR A 26 -29.47 -43.43 6.42
N ARG A 27 -30.26 -43.09 7.44
CA ARG A 27 -30.45 -41.70 7.89
C ARG A 27 -29.14 -41.08 8.36
N GLN A 28 -28.31 -41.84 9.09
CA GLN A 28 -27.00 -41.38 9.53
C GLN A 28 -26.07 -41.10 8.32
N LYS A 29 -25.93 -42.08 7.42
CA LYS A 29 -25.10 -41.92 6.21
C LYS A 29 -25.57 -40.76 5.34
N LYS A 30 -26.91 -40.59 5.22
CA LYS A 30 -27.45 -39.43 4.51
C LYS A 30 -27.11 -38.12 5.19
N ALA A 31 -27.19 -38.01 6.50
CA ALA A 31 -26.83 -36.81 7.25
C ALA A 31 -25.36 -36.50 7.12
N ASP A 32 -24.48 -37.49 7.18
CA ASP A 32 -23.05 -37.38 7.00
C ASP A 32 -22.70 -36.88 5.58
N TYR A 33 -23.35 -37.46 4.57
CA TYR A 33 -23.20 -37.02 3.18
C TYR A 33 -23.65 -35.54 2.99
N ASP A 34 -24.83 -35.20 3.50
CA ASP A 34 -25.38 -33.86 3.41
C ASP A 34 -24.46 -32.85 4.15
N ALA A 35 -23.82 -33.24 5.25
CA ALA A 35 -22.84 -32.46 5.97
C ALA A 35 -21.55 -32.29 5.15
N ALA A 36 -21.03 -33.35 4.55
CA ALA A 36 -19.85 -33.33 3.70
C ALA A 36 -20.06 -32.41 2.48
N VAL A 37 -21.20 -32.48 1.83
CA VAL A 37 -21.55 -31.60 0.69
C VAL A 37 -21.61 -30.14 1.12
N ARG A 38 -22.17 -29.84 2.28
CA ARG A 38 -22.18 -28.46 2.80
C ARG A 38 -20.74 -27.96 3.08
N GLN A 39 -19.91 -28.78 3.71
CA GLN A 39 -18.53 -28.44 4.02
C GLN A 39 -17.73 -28.20 2.74
N TYR A 40 -17.84 -29.12 1.76
CA TYR A 40 -17.19 -28.92 0.46
C TYR A 40 -17.55 -27.60 -0.20
N LYS A 41 -18.85 -27.23 -0.19
CA LYS A 41 -19.28 -25.93 -0.74
C LYS A 41 -18.67 -24.74 -0.01
N LEU A 42 -18.58 -24.80 1.32
CA LEU A 42 -17.97 -23.73 2.12
C LEU A 42 -16.48 -23.60 1.82
N ASP A 43 -15.75 -24.72 1.83
CA ASP A 43 -14.31 -24.75 1.60
C ASP A 43 -13.97 -24.30 0.18
N THR A 44 -14.75 -24.76 -0.80
CA THR A 44 -14.63 -24.35 -2.20
C THR A 44 -14.85 -22.85 -2.38
N THR A 45 -15.93 -22.31 -1.82
CA THR A 45 -16.23 -20.86 -1.90
C THR A 45 -15.16 -20.04 -1.23
N SER A 46 -14.68 -20.48 -0.07
CA SER A 46 -13.59 -19.79 0.66
C SER A 46 -12.29 -19.78 -0.15
N ASN A 47 -11.95 -20.92 -0.77
CA ASN A 47 -10.77 -21.04 -1.61
C ASN A 47 -10.87 -20.13 -2.87
N GLU A 48 -12.02 -20.12 -3.54
CA GLU A 48 -12.28 -19.27 -4.71
C GLU A 48 -12.16 -17.77 -4.36
N GLN A 49 -12.67 -17.35 -3.22
CA GLN A 49 -12.52 -15.99 -2.73
C GLN A 49 -11.06 -15.65 -2.45
N ALA A 50 -10.32 -16.56 -1.80
CA ALA A 50 -8.90 -16.37 -1.53
C ALA A 50 -8.08 -16.28 -2.83
N GLN A 51 -8.38 -17.12 -3.83
CA GLN A 51 -7.75 -17.05 -5.15
C GLN A 51 -8.03 -15.70 -5.84
N ALA A 52 -9.28 -15.23 -5.83
CA ALA A 52 -9.66 -13.95 -6.44
C ALA A 52 -8.94 -12.76 -5.77
N TYR A 53 -8.83 -12.78 -4.44
CA TYR A 53 -8.07 -11.76 -3.70
C TYR A 53 -6.58 -11.79 -4.03
N THR A 54 -5.98 -12.98 -4.05
CA THR A 54 -4.54 -13.14 -4.33
C THR A 54 -4.23 -12.77 -5.77
N GLN A 55 -5.08 -13.15 -6.73
CA GLN A 55 -4.94 -12.77 -8.14
C GLN A 55 -4.97 -11.26 -8.31
N LYS A 56 -5.95 -10.60 -7.68
CA LYS A 56 -6.03 -9.14 -7.73
C LYS A 56 -4.81 -8.47 -7.11
N ALA A 57 -4.35 -8.94 -5.96
CA ALA A 57 -3.16 -8.41 -5.31
C ALA A 57 -1.91 -8.58 -6.18
N LEU A 58 -1.78 -9.72 -6.86
CA LEU A 58 -0.68 -9.99 -7.78
C LEU A 58 -0.71 -9.06 -9.00
N GLU A 59 -1.88 -8.88 -9.62
CA GLU A 59 -2.07 -7.97 -10.75
C GLU A 59 -1.75 -6.51 -10.35
N ASP A 60 -2.24 -6.08 -9.18
CA ASP A 60 -1.97 -4.74 -8.66
C ASP A 60 -0.47 -4.54 -8.38
N ALA A 61 0.22 -5.53 -7.78
CA ALA A 61 1.65 -5.48 -7.52
C ALA A 61 2.50 -5.46 -8.81
N GLN A 62 2.15 -6.26 -9.80
CA GLN A 62 2.81 -6.28 -11.11
C GLN A 62 2.58 -4.98 -11.88
N THR A 63 1.36 -4.47 -11.87
CA THR A 63 1.02 -3.19 -12.50
C THR A 63 1.77 -2.04 -11.86
N TYR A 64 1.86 -2.03 -10.53
CA TYR A 64 2.65 -1.06 -9.79
C TYR A 64 4.13 -1.15 -10.17
N ALA A 65 4.72 -2.35 -10.16
CA ALA A 65 6.12 -2.56 -10.54
C ALA A 65 6.44 -2.07 -11.96
N ALA A 66 5.53 -2.27 -12.90
CA ALA A 66 5.70 -1.86 -14.29
C ALA A 66 5.66 -0.33 -14.49
N HIS A 67 4.90 0.41 -13.66
CA HIS A 67 4.66 1.85 -13.84
C HIS A 67 5.33 2.73 -12.79
N SER A 68 5.77 2.18 -11.66
CA SER A 68 6.44 2.91 -10.59
C SER A 68 7.75 3.53 -11.09
N MET A 69 7.93 4.82 -10.86
CA MET A 69 9.21 5.48 -11.16
C MET A 69 10.33 4.89 -10.31
N LEU A 70 10.08 4.67 -9.02
CA LEU A 70 11.05 4.11 -8.09
C LEU A 70 11.51 2.70 -8.49
N SER A 71 10.57 1.84 -8.90
CA SER A 71 10.88 0.44 -9.29
C SER A 71 11.71 0.35 -10.55
N ASN A 72 11.66 1.36 -11.41
CA ASN A 72 12.34 1.40 -12.70
C ASN A 72 13.66 2.20 -12.69
N LEU A 73 14.08 2.72 -11.53
CA LEU A 73 15.41 3.33 -11.39
C LEU A 73 16.50 2.27 -11.29
N ASP A 74 17.69 2.56 -11.85
CA ASP A 74 18.89 1.77 -11.58
C ASP A 74 19.49 2.18 -10.24
N ALA A 75 19.39 1.31 -9.23
CA ALA A 75 19.89 1.58 -7.88
C ALA A 75 21.39 1.85 -7.81
N HIS A 76 22.17 1.39 -8.80
CA HIS A 76 23.61 1.64 -8.90
C HIS A 76 23.94 2.97 -9.62
N ASN A 77 22.94 3.63 -10.24
CA ASN A 77 23.15 4.84 -11.03
C ASN A 77 21.97 5.80 -10.89
N VAL A 78 21.66 6.18 -9.65
CA VAL A 78 20.55 7.10 -9.36
C VAL A 78 21.03 8.54 -9.42
N TRP A 79 20.43 9.36 -10.26
CA TRP A 79 20.66 10.80 -10.27
C TRP A 79 19.76 11.49 -9.25
N THR A 80 20.39 12.13 -8.28
CA THR A 80 19.71 12.86 -7.20
C THR A 80 19.94 14.35 -7.36
N ALA A 81 18.88 15.07 -7.72
CA ALA A 81 18.85 16.51 -7.65
C ALA A 81 18.39 16.95 -6.25
N ARG A 82 19.11 17.91 -5.67
CA ARG A 82 18.87 18.39 -4.30
C ARG A 82 18.75 19.92 -4.32
N ALA A 83 17.79 20.43 -3.54
CA ALA A 83 17.71 21.84 -3.17
C ALA A 83 17.61 21.98 -1.65
N ASP A 84 18.39 22.88 -1.09
CA ASP A 84 18.27 23.27 0.31
C ASP A 84 17.49 24.58 0.36
N LEU A 85 16.36 24.55 1.07
CA LEU A 85 15.47 25.70 1.27
C LEU A 85 15.68 26.24 2.67
N TYR A 86 15.80 27.55 2.79
CA TYR A 86 15.82 28.24 4.06
C TYR A 86 14.49 28.97 4.28
N ILE A 87 13.86 28.65 5.38
CA ILE A 87 12.56 29.16 5.79
C ILE A 87 12.80 30.06 7.00
N LYS A 88 12.50 31.36 6.86
CA LYS A 88 12.64 32.35 7.93
C LYS A 88 11.27 32.84 8.34
N THR A 89 10.88 32.55 9.58
CA THR A 89 9.68 33.08 10.21
C THR A 89 9.92 34.46 10.80
N ASN A 90 8.88 35.14 11.24
CA ASN A 90 8.94 36.40 11.95
C ASN A 90 9.33 36.27 13.43
N TYR A 91 9.67 35.05 13.87
CA TYR A 91 10.11 34.79 15.24
C TYR A 91 11.42 35.48 15.52
N GLN A 92 11.44 36.26 16.61
CA GLN A 92 12.65 36.95 17.10
C GLN A 92 12.74 36.75 18.60
N ILE A 93 13.94 36.40 19.08
CA ILE A 93 14.23 36.38 20.50
C ILE A 93 14.42 37.83 20.94
N MET A 94 13.48 38.33 21.78
CA MET A 94 13.56 39.67 22.36
C MET A 94 13.90 39.58 23.86
N PRO A 95 15.16 39.61 24.28
CA PRO A 95 15.54 39.53 25.68
C PRO A 95 14.91 40.67 26.48
N GLY A 96 14.26 40.36 27.61
CA GLY A 96 13.60 41.31 28.47
C GLY A 96 12.22 41.80 28.04
N SER A 97 11.66 41.29 26.93
CA SER A 97 10.30 41.60 26.53
C SER A 97 9.30 40.68 27.24
N VAL A 98 8.18 41.25 27.69
CA VAL A 98 7.03 40.51 28.23
C VAL A 98 6.20 39.84 27.11
N TYR A 99 6.32 40.33 25.90
CA TYR A 99 5.61 39.82 24.73
C TYR A 99 6.60 39.27 23.72
N GLN A 100 6.55 37.98 23.48
CA GLN A 100 7.33 37.30 22.47
C GLN A 100 6.38 36.63 21.47
N ASN A 101 6.67 36.79 20.17
CA ASN A 101 5.93 36.06 19.15
C ASN A 101 6.14 34.55 19.32
N PRO A 102 5.11 33.72 19.10
CA PRO A 102 5.31 32.28 19.14
C PRO A 102 6.29 31.82 18.04
N ASP A 103 7.14 30.88 18.36
CA ASP A 103 8.03 30.25 17.40
C ASP A 103 7.25 29.22 16.58
N ASN A 104 6.85 29.60 15.38
CA ASN A 104 6.16 28.74 14.43
C ASN A 104 7.11 28.05 13.43
N THR A 105 8.42 28.17 13.61
CA THR A 105 9.40 27.64 12.64
C THR A 105 9.20 26.16 12.35
N SER A 106 9.03 25.34 13.40
CA SER A 106 8.79 23.91 13.23
C SER A 106 7.52 23.60 12.44
N ALA A 107 6.43 24.31 12.72
CA ALA A 107 5.15 24.11 12.04
C ALA A 107 5.24 24.50 10.55
N VAL A 108 5.88 25.62 10.25
CA VAL A 108 6.06 26.10 8.88
C VAL A 108 6.95 25.15 8.07
N VAL A 109 8.09 24.72 8.62
CA VAL A 109 9.01 23.79 7.95
C VAL A 109 8.34 22.44 7.66
N GLN A 110 7.58 21.91 8.62
CA GLN A 110 6.83 20.67 8.41
C GLN A 110 5.71 20.83 7.37
N ALA A 111 5.05 22.01 7.35
CA ALA A 111 4.05 22.29 6.33
C ALA A 111 4.66 22.31 4.92
N TYR A 112 5.84 22.90 4.73
CA TYR A 112 6.56 22.81 3.46
C TYR A 112 6.93 21.39 3.09
N ALA A 113 7.47 20.61 4.02
CA ALA A 113 7.83 19.22 3.79
C ALA A 113 6.62 18.39 3.31
N ASN A 114 5.46 18.62 3.92
CA ASN A 114 4.24 17.93 3.53
C ASN A 114 3.66 18.43 2.21
N LEU A 115 3.53 19.75 2.03
CA LEU A 115 2.84 20.32 0.85
C LEU A 115 3.65 20.17 -0.43
N LEU A 116 4.98 20.17 -0.38
CA LEU A 116 5.82 19.92 -1.55
C LEU A 116 5.73 18.47 -2.05
N VAL A 117 5.44 17.51 -1.18
CA VAL A 117 5.34 16.09 -1.56
C VAL A 117 3.89 15.65 -1.78
N ASN A 118 2.94 16.13 -0.93
CA ASN A 118 1.56 15.64 -0.92
C ASN A 118 0.52 16.70 -1.30
N GLY A 119 0.93 17.94 -1.56
CA GLY A 119 0.01 19.03 -1.88
C GLY A 119 -0.15 19.28 -3.38
N ASP A 120 -0.91 20.33 -3.69
CA ASP A 120 -1.24 20.74 -5.07
C ASP A 120 0.00 21.04 -5.93
N ALA A 121 1.11 21.46 -5.31
CA ALA A 121 2.38 21.71 -6.02
C ALA A 121 2.89 20.44 -6.72
N MET A 122 2.77 19.29 -6.06
CA MET A 122 3.13 17.98 -6.63
C MET A 122 2.22 17.60 -7.79
N ASP A 123 0.92 17.79 -7.65
CA ASP A 123 -0.05 17.48 -8.70
C ASP A 123 0.17 18.36 -9.94
N LYS A 124 0.39 19.66 -9.74
CA LYS A 124 0.72 20.61 -10.82
C LYS A 124 2.04 20.27 -11.52
N ALA A 125 3.08 19.94 -10.74
CA ALA A 125 4.35 19.51 -11.30
C ALA A 125 4.21 18.21 -12.11
N ALA A 126 3.45 17.25 -11.63
CA ALA A 126 3.18 16.01 -12.35
C ALA A 126 2.45 16.28 -13.67
N ASP A 127 1.42 17.14 -13.67
CA ASP A 127 0.67 17.52 -14.87
C ASP A 127 1.56 18.22 -15.89
N ALA A 128 2.39 19.18 -15.46
CA ALA A 128 3.34 19.90 -16.33
C ALA A 128 4.37 18.96 -16.96
N LEU A 129 4.80 17.95 -16.24
CA LEU A 129 5.76 16.93 -16.68
C LEU A 129 5.10 15.75 -17.43
N LYS A 130 3.76 15.70 -17.47
CA LYS A 130 2.98 14.58 -18.02
C LYS A 130 3.27 13.26 -17.33
N LEU A 131 3.45 13.31 -16.01
CA LEU A 131 3.68 12.18 -15.13
C LEU A 131 2.46 11.95 -14.25
N GLN A 132 2.34 10.75 -13.67
CA GLN A 132 1.34 10.49 -12.65
C GLN A 132 1.87 10.95 -11.27
N ALA A 133 1.14 11.82 -10.59
CA ALA A 133 1.55 12.38 -9.30
C ALA A 133 1.86 11.29 -8.25
N ARG A 134 1.13 10.18 -8.23
CA ARG A 134 1.38 9.06 -7.31
C ARG A 134 2.77 8.46 -7.49
N PHE A 135 3.27 8.35 -8.72
CA PHE A 135 4.60 7.81 -9.00
C PHE A 135 5.69 8.86 -8.84
N LEU A 136 5.37 10.14 -9.11
CA LEU A 136 6.30 11.23 -8.85
C LEU A 136 6.59 11.39 -7.35
N ARG A 137 5.58 11.20 -6.48
CA ARG A 137 5.74 11.22 -5.02
C ARG A 137 6.73 10.18 -4.49
N GLU A 138 6.90 9.06 -5.18
CA GLU A 138 7.80 7.99 -4.75
C GLU A 138 9.29 8.39 -4.84
N VAL A 139 9.61 9.31 -5.72
CA VAL A 139 10.99 9.72 -6.03
C VAL A 139 11.33 11.10 -5.47
N VAL A 140 10.39 11.76 -4.78
CA VAL A 140 10.57 13.07 -4.17
C VAL A 140 10.52 12.95 -2.65
N THR A 141 11.52 13.49 -1.97
CA THR A 141 11.56 13.59 -0.51
C THR A 141 11.81 15.02 -0.07
N ALA A 142 11.15 15.43 1.01
CA ALA A 142 11.35 16.74 1.64
C ALA A 142 11.63 16.52 3.13
N GLU A 143 12.87 16.73 3.54
CA GLU A 143 13.35 16.41 4.88
C GLU A 143 13.73 17.69 5.64
N PRO A 144 12.99 18.02 6.71
CA PRO A 144 13.37 19.08 7.62
C PRO A 144 14.68 18.76 8.35
N VAL A 145 15.58 19.74 8.41
CA VAL A 145 16.85 19.59 9.14
C VAL A 145 16.64 19.92 10.62
N GLN A 146 16.94 18.97 11.48
CA GLN A 146 16.87 19.14 12.93
C GLN A 146 18.17 19.62 13.52
N ASN A 147 18.07 20.49 14.55
CA ASN A 147 19.16 20.86 15.43
C ASN A 147 19.47 19.71 16.42
N ALA A 148 20.60 19.79 17.09
CA ALA A 148 21.00 18.80 18.09
C ALA A 148 20.00 18.62 19.25
N ASN A 149 19.18 19.64 19.54
CA ASN A 149 18.13 19.60 20.58
C ASN A 149 16.77 19.08 20.08
N GLY A 150 16.69 18.60 18.82
CA GLY A 150 15.47 18.07 18.22
C GLY A 150 14.51 19.11 17.64
N THR A 151 14.82 20.41 17.74
CA THR A 151 14.05 21.47 17.08
C THR A 151 14.43 21.59 15.61
N TYR A 152 13.53 22.12 14.76
CA TYR A 152 13.85 22.33 13.36
C TYR A 152 14.58 23.66 13.13
N SER A 153 15.59 23.62 12.26
CA SER A 153 16.52 24.75 12.02
C SER A 153 16.00 25.80 11.04
N GLY A 154 14.85 25.63 10.48
CA GLY A 154 14.38 26.42 9.33
C GLY A 154 14.93 25.96 7.99
N LEU A 155 15.80 24.96 7.97
CA LEU A 155 16.30 24.34 6.75
C LEU A 155 15.46 23.12 6.36
N LEU A 156 15.17 23.01 5.07
CA LEU A 156 14.48 21.88 4.45
C LEU A 156 15.28 21.41 3.24
N THR A 157 15.61 20.13 3.19
CA THR A 157 16.24 19.53 2.02
C THR A 157 15.20 18.84 1.15
N LEU A 158 15.02 19.33 -0.06
CA LEU A 158 14.21 18.70 -1.10
C LEU A 158 15.11 17.86 -2.00
N ARG A 159 14.77 16.58 -2.23
CA ARG A 159 15.52 15.69 -3.11
C ARG A 159 14.59 15.06 -4.13
N VAL A 160 15.10 14.88 -5.33
CA VAL A 160 14.42 14.21 -6.44
C VAL A 160 15.38 13.16 -7.02
N ASN A 161 14.93 11.90 -7.07
CA ASN A 161 15.65 10.81 -7.69
C ASN A 161 15.12 10.56 -9.10
N ALA A 162 16.01 10.38 -10.07
CA ALA A 162 15.63 10.06 -11.46
C ALA A 162 16.67 9.19 -12.14
N ALA A 163 16.34 8.68 -13.33
CA ALA A 163 17.22 7.85 -14.12
C ALA A 163 18.40 8.61 -14.77
N ASP A 164 18.22 9.91 -14.96
CA ASP A 164 19.23 10.79 -15.56
C ASP A 164 19.21 12.19 -14.91
N GLN A 165 20.32 12.91 -15.08
CA GLN A 165 20.52 14.24 -14.51
C GLN A 165 19.45 15.25 -14.97
N ASN A 166 19.15 15.27 -16.25
CA ASN A 166 18.20 16.24 -16.82
C ASN A 166 16.79 16.03 -16.26
N SER A 167 16.37 14.79 -16.12
CA SER A 167 15.08 14.45 -15.52
C SER A 167 15.01 14.84 -14.05
N ALA A 168 16.07 14.56 -13.26
CA ALA A 168 16.15 14.93 -11.86
C ALA A 168 16.06 16.45 -11.67
N GLU A 169 16.87 17.20 -12.40
CA GLU A 169 16.88 18.68 -12.34
C GLU A 169 15.56 19.29 -12.83
N LYS A 170 14.97 18.74 -13.87
CA LYS A 170 13.70 19.22 -14.43
C LYS A 170 12.55 19.06 -13.43
N ILE A 171 12.44 17.89 -12.77
CA ILE A 171 11.43 17.66 -11.74
C ILE A 171 11.64 18.60 -10.55
N LEU A 172 12.90 18.73 -10.08
CA LEU A 172 13.23 19.62 -8.98
C LEU A 172 12.85 21.08 -9.29
N ASN A 173 13.24 21.58 -10.47
CA ASN A 173 12.95 22.95 -10.88
C ASN A 173 11.45 23.22 -11.04
N GLU A 174 10.69 22.24 -11.51
CA GLU A 174 9.22 22.35 -11.60
C GLU A 174 8.61 22.49 -10.20
N LEU A 175 9.02 21.66 -9.24
CA LEU A 175 8.56 21.79 -7.85
C LEU A 175 8.95 23.12 -7.22
N LEU A 176 10.18 23.59 -7.45
CA LEU A 176 10.64 24.90 -6.97
C LEU A 176 9.87 26.07 -7.60
N GLY A 177 9.37 25.92 -8.81
CA GLY A 177 8.51 26.90 -9.48
C GLY A 177 7.19 27.16 -8.77
N HIS A 178 6.72 26.23 -7.92
CA HIS A 178 5.50 26.36 -7.13
C HIS A 178 5.73 26.85 -5.68
N LEU A 179 6.96 27.22 -5.30
CA LEU A 179 7.27 27.65 -3.93
C LEU A 179 6.45 28.85 -3.48
N ASP A 180 6.20 29.84 -4.36
CA ASP A 180 5.43 31.03 -4.03
C ASP A 180 3.97 30.70 -3.67
N GLU A 181 3.37 29.73 -4.37
CA GLU A 181 2.01 29.27 -4.07
C GLU A 181 1.96 28.53 -2.73
N VAL A 182 2.94 27.67 -2.46
CA VAL A 182 3.07 26.95 -1.18
C VAL A 182 3.30 27.95 -0.05
N GLN A 183 4.17 28.96 -0.25
CA GLN A 183 4.39 30.03 0.73
C GLN A 183 3.11 30.80 1.04
N ALA A 184 2.34 31.18 0.03
CA ALA A 184 1.07 31.89 0.22
C ALA A 184 0.07 31.04 1.04
N SER A 185 -0.07 29.76 0.74
CA SER A 185 -0.94 28.84 1.46
C SER A 185 -0.55 28.68 2.93
N ILE A 186 0.74 28.50 3.21
CA ILE A 186 1.26 28.35 4.58
C ILE A 186 1.15 29.68 5.34
N SER A 187 1.43 30.81 4.68
CA SER A 187 1.32 32.13 5.31
C SER A 187 -0.11 32.44 5.73
N ALA A 188 -1.09 32.04 4.95
CA ALA A 188 -2.51 32.19 5.28
C ALA A 188 -2.93 31.31 6.48
N ALA A 189 -2.34 30.12 6.62
CA ALA A 189 -2.74 29.16 7.64
C ALA A 189 -1.96 29.30 8.97
N ILE A 190 -0.66 29.61 8.91
CA ILE A 190 0.24 29.57 10.09
C ILE A 190 0.78 30.95 10.43
N GLY A 191 1.20 31.72 9.43
CA GLY A 191 1.75 33.06 9.62
C GLY A 191 2.83 33.44 8.61
N SER A 192 3.16 34.73 8.58
CA SER A 192 4.09 35.29 7.64
C SER A 192 5.49 34.72 7.81
N HIS A 193 6.09 34.35 6.70
CA HIS A 193 7.47 33.84 6.61
C HIS A 193 8.01 34.09 5.20
N THR A 194 9.29 33.81 5.00
CA THR A 194 9.93 33.79 3.69
C THR A 194 10.62 32.47 3.45
N VAL A 195 10.69 32.05 2.20
CA VAL A 195 11.42 30.87 1.77
C VAL A 195 12.39 31.26 0.67
N ALA A 196 13.60 30.70 0.69
CA ALA A 196 14.59 30.91 -0.34
C ALA A 196 15.37 29.62 -0.60
N THR A 197 15.68 29.35 -1.86
CA THR A 197 16.62 28.31 -2.23
C THR A 197 18.05 28.79 -1.98
N VAL A 198 18.77 28.14 -1.07
CA VAL A 198 20.13 28.55 -0.68
C VAL A 198 21.23 27.73 -1.34
N ALA A 199 20.89 26.50 -1.78
CA ALA A 199 21.81 25.65 -2.53
C ALA A 199 21.04 24.72 -3.46
N GLN A 200 21.65 24.38 -4.59
CA GLN A 200 21.21 23.33 -5.49
C GLN A 200 22.40 22.49 -5.95
N SER A 201 22.19 21.20 -6.10
CA SER A 201 23.18 20.27 -6.63
C SER A 201 22.48 19.09 -7.31
N CYS A 202 23.20 18.45 -8.22
CA CYS A 202 22.78 17.17 -8.79
C CYS A 202 23.99 16.24 -8.84
N SER A 203 23.81 15.01 -8.40
CA SER A 203 24.88 14.00 -8.36
C SER A 203 24.33 12.61 -8.64
N CYS A 204 25.18 11.76 -9.20
CA CYS A 204 24.89 10.36 -9.36
C CYS A 204 25.35 9.59 -8.11
N ILE A 205 24.48 8.76 -7.55
CA ILE A 205 24.75 7.98 -6.34
C ILE A 205 24.36 6.51 -6.51
N VAL A 206 24.93 5.67 -5.69
CA VAL A 206 24.43 4.31 -5.45
C VAL A 206 23.46 4.38 -4.28
N SER A 207 22.22 3.89 -4.48
CA SER A 207 21.19 3.91 -3.45
C SER A 207 20.94 2.49 -2.92
N THR A 208 21.47 2.21 -1.73
CA THR A 208 21.22 0.93 -1.04
C THR A 208 19.77 0.80 -0.60
N ASP A 209 19.13 1.90 -0.24
CA ASP A 209 17.73 1.92 0.18
C ASP A 209 16.80 1.58 -0.98
N LEU A 210 17.08 2.12 -2.18
CA LEU A 210 16.34 1.78 -3.39
C LEU A 210 16.50 0.31 -3.74
N LEU A 211 17.72 -0.23 -3.63
CA LEU A 211 17.99 -1.64 -3.86
C LEU A 211 17.16 -2.53 -2.92
N ALA A 212 17.11 -2.18 -1.63
CA ALA A 212 16.33 -2.92 -0.64
C ALA A 212 14.81 -2.83 -0.93
N GLN A 213 14.30 -1.67 -1.36
CA GLN A 213 12.89 -1.50 -1.72
C GLN A 213 12.52 -2.32 -2.96
N GLN A 214 13.36 -2.32 -3.99
CA GLN A 214 13.15 -3.12 -5.20
C GLN A 214 13.19 -4.62 -4.90
N GLN A 215 14.08 -5.06 -4.03
CA GLN A 215 14.14 -6.45 -3.58
C GLN A 215 12.86 -6.82 -2.83
N ALA A 216 12.42 -6.01 -1.87
CA ALA A 216 11.18 -6.25 -1.12
C ALA A 216 9.94 -6.34 -2.03
N GLN A 217 9.89 -5.53 -3.08
CA GLN A 217 8.82 -5.60 -4.07
C GLN A 217 8.85 -6.89 -4.89
N SER A 218 10.04 -7.30 -5.33
CA SER A 218 10.23 -8.57 -6.04
C SER A 218 9.82 -9.77 -5.17
N ASP A 219 10.21 -9.74 -3.90
CA ASP A 219 9.88 -10.79 -2.92
C ASP A 219 8.36 -10.85 -2.67
N ASN A 220 7.68 -9.71 -2.61
CA ASN A 220 6.23 -9.65 -2.47
C ASN A 220 5.51 -10.28 -3.67
N ILE A 221 5.94 -9.99 -4.89
CA ILE A 221 5.37 -10.60 -6.10
C ILE A 221 5.59 -12.11 -6.09
N ALA A 222 6.79 -12.57 -5.75
CA ALA A 222 7.11 -14.00 -5.65
C ALA A 222 6.26 -14.71 -4.58
N ALA A 223 6.06 -14.06 -3.42
CA ALA A 223 5.20 -14.58 -2.35
C ALA A 223 3.74 -14.71 -2.81
N LEU A 224 3.19 -13.73 -3.50
CA LEU A 224 1.83 -13.78 -4.05
C LEU A 224 1.67 -14.87 -5.11
N GLN A 225 2.68 -15.07 -5.98
CA GLN A 225 2.69 -16.17 -6.95
C GLN A 225 2.69 -17.54 -6.24
N THR A 226 3.52 -17.70 -5.21
CA THR A 226 3.57 -18.93 -4.40
C THR A 226 2.23 -19.17 -3.69
N GLN A 227 1.63 -18.13 -3.13
CA GLN A 227 0.32 -18.23 -2.48
C GLN A 227 -0.76 -18.66 -3.48
N MET A 228 -0.76 -18.14 -4.70
CA MET A 228 -1.69 -18.55 -5.75
C MET A 228 -1.55 -20.02 -6.09
N GLN A 229 -0.31 -20.51 -6.27
CA GLN A 229 -0.05 -21.93 -6.52
C GLN A 229 -0.54 -22.81 -5.38
N THR A 230 -0.31 -22.39 -4.13
CA THR A 230 -0.80 -23.12 -2.95
C THR A 230 -2.32 -23.20 -2.91
N LEU A 231 -3.01 -22.11 -3.23
CA LEU A 231 -4.48 -22.08 -3.27
C LEU A 231 -5.04 -22.94 -4.41
N GLN A 232 -4.38 -22.99 -5.57
CA GLN A 232 -4.74 -23.87 -6.68
C GLN A 232 -4.58 -25.35 -6.30
N ALA A 233 -3.43 -25.70 -5.71
CA ALA A 233 -3.21 -27.08 -5.22
C ALA A 233 -4.22 -27.48 -4.12
N ALA A 234 -4.55 -26.57 -3.22
CA ALA A 234 -5.59 -26.82 -2.21
C ALA A 234 -6.97 -27.01 -2.83
N ARG A 235 -7.30 -26.32 -3.93
CA ARG A 235 -8.54 -26.55 -4.68
C ARG A 235 -8.60 -27.94 -5.29
N GLU A 236 -7.52 -28.36 -5.95
CA GLU A 236 -7.42 -29.70 -6.53
C GLU A 236 -7.60 -30.77 -5.45
N GLN A 237 -7.00 -30.57 -4.27
CA GLN A 237 -7.12 -31.50 -3.15
C GLN A 237 -8.55 -31.57 -2.57
N LEU A 238 -9.28 -30.46 -2.56
CA LEU A 238 -10.70 -30.44 -2.18
C LEU A 238 -11.54 -31.30 -3.16
N ASP A 239 -11.31 -31.14 -4.47
CA ASP A 239 -12.04 -31.89 -5.51
C ASP A 239 -11.73 -33.40 -5.48
N GLU A 240 -10.54 -33.80 -4.99
CA GLU A 240 -10.17 -35.22 -4.81
C GLU A 240 -10.73 -35.83 -3.51
N THR A 241 -10.95 -35.00 -2.48
CA THR A 241 -11.35 -35.49 -1.14
C THR A 241 -12.85 -35.74 -1.02
N TYR A 242 -13.65 -35.00 -1.76
CA TYR A 242 -15.11 -35.07 -1.73
C TYR A 242 -15.71 -35.67 -2.98
#